data_c66e5fdf0cdf5edf6ab0cb47fc070c76
#
_entry.id   c66e5fdf0cdf5edf6ab0cb47fc070c76
#
_cell.length_a   1.000
_cell.length_b   1.000
_cell.length_c   1.000
_cell.angle_alpha   90.00
_cell.angle_beta   90.00
_cell.angle_gamma   90.00
#
_symmetry.space_group_name_H-M   'P 1'
#
loop_
_entity.id
_entity.type
_entity.pdbx_description
1 polymer ?
#
loop_
_entity_poly.entity_id
_entity_poly.type
_entity_poly.pdbx_seq_one_letter_code
_entity_poly.pdbx_strand_id
1 'polypeptide(L)'
;MGEMIRFALVGGLATLLHWALYWLLLLATVAYIAYSIAYLISFLFNFLATSYITFRSRPTWMRLWGMTGAHAVNYVVHIILLAITLHMGVPERWAPIPVFCVAVPINFLLVRYVFKNTKDKR
;
A
#
# COMPACT_ATOMS: atom_id res chain seq x y z
N MET A 1 19.91 -3.98 -5.82
CA MET A 1 20.02 -3.60 -4.39
C MET A 1 19.48 -2.19 -4.13
N GLY A 2 19.95 -1.19 -4.89
CA GLY A 2 19.45 0.18 -4.70
C GLY A 2 17.95 0.32 -4.88
N GLU A 3 17.40 -0.37 -5.86
CA GLU A 3 15.96 -0.35 -6.13
C GLU A 3 15.17 -0.89 -4.93
N MET A 4 15.64 -1.99 -4.36
CA MET A 4 14.99 -2.61 -3.20
C MET A 4 15.02 -1.69 -1.98
N ILE A 5 16.17 -1.03 -1.74
CA ILE A 5 16.30 -0.09 -0.63
C ILE A 5 15.36 1.10 -0.84
N ARG A 6 15.34 1.65 -2.04
CA ARG A 6 14.44 2.78 -2.36
C ARG A 6 12.99 2.38 -2.19
N PHE A 7 12.62 1.18 -2.63
CA PHE A 7 11.25 0.69 -2.43
C PHE A 7 10.90 0.57 -0.94
N ALA A 8 11.84 0.04 -0.15
CA ALA A 8 11.62 -0.11 1.29
C ALA A 8 11.40 1.24 1.98
N LEU A 9 12.19 2.25 1.58
CA LEU A 9 12.04 3.60 2.15
C LEU A 9 10.70 4.22 1.75
N VAL A 10 10.34 4.15 0.47
CA VAL A 10 9.07 4.68 -0.02
C VAL A 10 7.91 3.93 0.60
N GLY A 11 8.00 2.61 0.65
CA GLY A 11 6.97 1.78 1.25
C GLY A 11 6.79 2.06 2.74
N GLY A 12 7.90 2.26 3.45
CA GLY A 12 7.86 2.63 4.86
C GLY A 12 7.16 3.95 5.08
N LEU A 13 7.50 4.96 4.27
CA LEU A 13 6.85 6.26 4.36
C LEU A 13 5.37 6.17 4.02
N ALA A 14 5.02 5.42 2.97
CA ALA A 14 3.62 5.23 2.59
C ALA A 14 2.84 4.52 3.69
N THR A 15 3.44 3.54 4.34
CA THR A 15 2.83 2.80 5.43
C THR A 15 2.59 3.71 6.65
N LEU A 16 3.58 4.54 6.99
CA LEU A 16 3.43 5.51 8.06
C LEU A 16 2.33 6.52 7.75
N LEU A 17 2.28 7.00 6.51
CA LEU A 17 1.24 7.90 6.07
C LEU A 17 -0.13 7.24 6.18
N HIS A 18 -0.26 6.00 5.73
CA HIS A 18 -1.50 5.23 5.83
C HIS A 18 -1.96 5.15 7.29
N TRP A 19 -1.06 4.77 8.18
CA TRP A 19 -1.38 4.61 9.60
C TRP A 19 -1.76 5.93 10.26
N ALA A 20 -1.01 7.00 9.95
CA ALA A 20 -1.31 8.32 10.49
C ALA A 20 -2.69 8.81 10.03
N LEU A 21 -3.00 8.65 8.74
CA LEU A 21 -4.30 9.01 8.21
C LEU A 21 -5.41 8.16 8.81
N TYR A 22 -5.14 6.88 9.01
CA TYR A 22 -6.09 5.98 9.65
C TYR A 22 -6.45 6.47 11.05
N TRP A 23 -5.45 6.84 11.84
CA TRP A 23 -5.68 7.36 13.19
C TRP A 23 -6.53 8.63 13.19
N LEU A 24 -6.21 9.56 12.26
CA LEU A 24 -6.97 10.79 12.13
C LEU A 24 -8.41 10.52 11.74
N LEU A 25 -8.62 9.63 10.79
CA LEU A 25 -9.95 9.31 10.29
C LEU A 25 -10.77 8.50 11.27
N LEU A 26 -10.13 7.75 12.16
CA LEU A 26 -10.84 7.05 13.24
C LEU A 26 -11.58 8.01 14.16
N LEU A 27 -11.13 9.24 14.24
CA LEU A 27 -11.82 10.25 15.05
C LEU A 27 -13.17 10.65 14.46
N ALA A 28 -13.35 10.42 13.16
CA ALA A 28 -14.54 10.86 12.43
C ALA A 28 -15.41 9.71 11.89
N THR A 29 -14.86 8.49 11.81
CA THR A 29 -15.58 7.37 11.20
C THR A 29 -15.11 6.03 11.76
N VAL A 30 -15.65 4.94 11.20
CA VAL A 30 -15.33 3.58 11.67
C VAL A 30 -14.07 3.04 10.99
N ALA A 31 -13.51 1.96 11.57
CA ALA A 31 -12.22 1.42 11.15
C ALA A 31 -12.14 1.10 9.66
N TYR A 32 -13.14 0.41 9.12
CA TYR A 32 -13.09 0.00 7.71
C TYR A 32 -13.10 1.19 6.75
N ILE A 33 -13.89 2.20 7.05
CA ILE A 33 -13.96 3.41 6.21
C ILE A 33 -12.67 4.21 6.35
N ALA A 34 -12.19 4.38 7.57
CA ALA A 34 -10.94 5.09 7.84
C ALA A 34 -9.77 4.41 7.11
N TYR A 35 -9.70 3.09 7.20
CA TYR A 35 -8.64 2.32 6.55
C TYR A 35 -8.69 2.46 5.04
N SER A 36 -9.88 2.39 4.46
CA SER A 36 -10.06 2.46 3.01
C SER A 36 -9.69 3.83 2.45
N ILE A 37 -10.11 4.91 3.10
CA ILE A 37 -9.77 6.27 2.66
C ILE A 37 -8.26 6.49 2.79
N ALA A 38 -7.69 6.10 3.91
CA ALA A 38 -6.25 6.22 4.15
C ALA A 38 -5.47 5.39 3.11
N TYR A 39 -5.98 4.22 2.76
CA TYR A 39 -5.36 3.35 1.76
C TYR A 39 -5.34 4.04 0.39
N LEU A 40 -6.46 4.63 -0.02
CA LEU A 40 -6.54 5.30 -1.31
C LEU A 40 -5.53 6.45 -1.41
N ILE A 41 -5.47 7.30 -0.39
CA ILE A 41 -4.53 8.43 -0.37
C ILE A 41 -3.10 7.92 -0.40
N SER A 42 -2.81 6.91 0.42
CA SER A 42 -1.49 6.31 0.49
C SER A 42 -1.09 5.62 -0.82
N PHE A 43 -2.05 5.02 -1.51
CA PHE A 43 -1.82 4.42 -2.82
C PHE A 43 -1.35 5.46 -3.85
N LEU A 44 -2.02 6.61 -3.90
CA LEU A 44 -1.62 7.66 -4.83
C LEU A 44 -0.20 8.16 -4.53
N PHE A 45 0.09 8.38 -3.25
CA PHE A 45 1.44 8.75 -2.83
C PHE A 45 2.45 7.68 -3.23
N ASN A 46 2.13 6.42 -2.94
CA ASN A 46 3.03 5.30 -3.20
C ASN A 46 3.27 5.12 -4.70
N PHE A 47 2.23 5.28 -5.52
CA PHE A 47 2.38 5.17 -6.98
C PHE A 47 3.37 6.21 -7.51
N LEU A 48 3.17 7.48 -7.14
CA LEU A 48 4.03 8.56 -7.61
C LEU A 48 5.46 8.39 -7.09
N ALA A 49 5.60 8.12 -5.80
CA ALA A 49 6.91 7.96 -5.20
C ALA A 49 7.65 6.74 -5.74
N THR A 50 6.92 5.64 -5.94
CA THR A 50 7.52 4.42 -6.50
C THR A 50 8.01 4.66 -7.92
N SER A 51 7.21 5.35 -8.73
CA SER A 51 7.61 5.64 -10.11
C SER A 51 8.87 6.51 -10.16
N TYR A 52 8.86 7.63 -9.45
CA TYR A 52 9.95 8.60 -9.54
C TYR A 52 11.17 8.22 -8.72
N ILE A 53 10.98 7.67 -7.54
CA ILE A 53 12.09 7.42 -6.60
C ILE A 53 12.60 6.00 -6.71
N THR A 54 11.72 5.02 -6.61
CA THR A 54 12.14 3.61 -6.52
C THR A 54 12.67 3.10 -7.86
N PHE A 55 11.87 3.23 -8.90
CA PHE A 55 12.22 2.68 -10.22
C PHE A 55 12.74 3.74 -11.18
N ARG A 56 12.75 5.00 -10.77
CA ARG A 56 13.25 6.13 -11.56
C ARG A 56 12.63 6.17 -12.93
N SER A 57 11.34 5.95 -13.01
CA SER A 57 10.58 5.94 -14.27
C SER A 57 9.44 6.92 -14.18
N ARG A 58 9.02 7.42 -15.33
CA ARG A 58 7.85 8.30 -15.37
C ARG A 58 6.57 7.51 -15.12
N PRO A 59 5.62 8.07 -14.37
CA PRO A 59 4.31 7.42 -14.26
C PRO A 59 3.65 7.38 -15.64
N THR A 60 3.05 6.26 -15.97
CA THR A 60 2.31 6.08 -17.22
C THR A 60 0.93 5.54 -16.91
N TRP A 61 0.00 5.71 -17.85
CA TRP A 61 -1.33 5.14 -17.66
C TRP A 61 -1.29 3.63 -17.53
N MET A 62 -0.43 2.96 -18.31
CA MET A 62 -0.28 1.52 -18.21
C MET A 62 0.18 1.08 -16.83
N ARG A 63 1.15 1.80 -16.26
CA ARG A 63 1.64 1.50 -14.91
C ARG A 63 0.59 1.79 -13.85
N LEU A 64 -0.16 2.88 -14.03
CA LEU A 64 -1.25 3.20 -13.11
C LEU A 64 -2.32 2.11 -13.10
N TRP A 65 -2.74 1.65 -14.27
CA TRP A 65 -3.73 0.57 -14.35
C TRP A 65 -3.18 -0.73 -13.77
N GLY A 66 -1.91 -1.04 -14.08
CA GLY A 66 -1.26 -2.23 -13.53
C GLY A 66 -1.18 -2.16 -12.01
N MET A 67 -0.76 -1.02 -11.46
CA MET A 67 -0.70 -0.85 -10.01
C MET A 67 -2.07 -0.86 -9.38
N THR A 68 -3.08 -0.29 -10.06
CA THR A 68 -4.45 -0.34 -9.57
C THR A 68 -4.92 -1.79 -9.43
N GLY A 69 -4.63 -2.62 -10.44
CA GLY A 69 -4.96 -4.04 -10.37
C GLY A 69 -4.25 -4.75 -9.23
N ALA A 70 -2.93 -4.52 -9.10
CA ALA A 70 -2.15 -5.11 -8.01
C ALA A 70 -2.65 -4.64 -6.65
N HIS A 71 -2.95 -3.35 -6.52
CA HIS A 71 -3.44 -2.81 -5.26
C HIS A 71 -4.87 -3.22 -4.96
N ALA A 72 -5.69 -3.48 -5.98
CA ALA A 72 -7.03 -4.01 -5.74
C ALA A 72 -6.95 -5.37 -5.05
N VAL A 73 -6.06 -6.25 -5.53
CA VAL A 73 -5.81 -7.54 -4.89
C VAL A 73 -5.23 -7.32 -3.49
N ASN A 74 -4.24 -6.45 -3.39
CA ASN A 74 -3.60 -6.16 -2.12
C ASN A 74 -4.57 -5.57 -1.11
N TYR A 75 -5.48 -4.70 -1.56
CA TYR A 75 -6.49 -4.11 -0.70
C TYR A 75 -7.43 -5.18 -0.12
N VAL A 76 -7.85 -6.14 -0.95
CA VAL A 76 -8.68 -7.25 -0.47
C VAL A 76 -7.93 -8.02 0.63
N VAL A 77 -6.64 -8.29 0.42
CA VAL A 77 -5.81 -8.94 1.44
C VAL A 77 -5.78 -8.10 2.72
N HIS A 78 -5.58 -6.78 2.60
CA HIS A 78 -5.57 -5.89 3.75
C HIS A 78 -6.87 -5.95 4.53
N ILE A 79 -8.00 -5.90 3.85
CA ILE A 79 -9.31 -5.89 4.53
C ILE A 79 -9.58 -7.22 5.22
N ILE A 80 -9.22 -8.33 4.58
CA ILE A 80 -9.37 -9.65 5.21
C ILE A 80 -8.50 -9.74 6.46
N LEU A 81 -7.24 -9.32 6.35
CA LEU A 81 -6.32 -9.34 7.49
C LEU A 81 -6.78 -8.40 8.61
N LEU A 82 -7.31 -7.24 8.22
CA LEU A 82 -7.84 -6.28 9.19
C LEU A 82 -9.03 -6.89 9.95
N ALA A 83 -9.94 -7.54 9.23
CA ALA A 83 -11.08 -8.19 9.86
C ALA A 83 -10.64 -9.29 10.83
N ILE A 84 -9.67 -10.11 10.43
CA ILE A 84 -9.14 -11.17 11.29
C ILE A 84 -8.51 -10.55 12.54
N THR A 85 -7.69 -9.50 12.36
CA THR A 85 -6.99 -8.85 13.46
C THR A 85 -7.96 -8.24 14.46
N LEU A 86 -9.00 -7.57 13.98
CA LEU A 86 -10.03 -6.99 14.83
C LEU A 86 -10.82 -8.06 15.57
N HIS A 87 -11.10 -9.16 14.90
CA HIS A 87 -11.81 -10.30 15.51
C HIS A 87 -10.98 -10.96 16.62
N MET A 88 -9.66 -10.91 16.51
CA MET A 88 -8.77 -11.45 17.53
C MET A 88 -8.67 -10.55 18.77
N GLY A 89 -9.35 -9.42 18.76
CA GLY A 89 -9.36 -8.53 19.91
C GLY A 89 -8.30 -7.46 19.93
N VAL A 90 -7.56 -7.29 18.81
CA VAL A 90 -6.56 -6.22 18.71
C VAL A 90 -7.30 -4.87 18.64
N PRO A 91 -6.89 -3.87 19.45
CA PRO A 91 -7.52 -2.55 19.38
C PRO A 91 -7.43 -1.95 18.00
N GLU A 92 -8.44 -1.19 17.59
CA GLU A 92 -8.50 -0.57 16.26
C GLU A 92 -7.26 0.23 15.91
N ARG A 93 -6.70 0.92 16.89
CA ARG A 93 -5.49 1.76 16.68
C ARG A 93 -4.30 0.95 16.23
N TRP A 94 -4.19 -0.28 16.72
CA TRP A 94 -3.01 -1.12 16.50
C TRP A 94 -3.25 -2.21 15.46
N ALA A 95 -4.51 -2.40 15.03
CA ALA A 95 -4.86 -3.44 14.08
C ALA A 95 -4.06 -3.39 12.77
N PRO A 96 -3.75 -2.20 12.21
CA PRO A 96 -2.97 -2.16 10.96
C PRO A 96 -1.55 -2.73 11.08
N ILE A 97 -0.95 -2.78 12.26
CA ILE A 97 0.43 -3.24 12.41
C ILE A 97 0.61 -4.68 11.93
N PRO A 98 -0.16 -5.68 12.43
CA PRO A 98 -0.04 -7.05 11.90
C PRO A 98 -0.41 -7.13 10.43
N VAL A 99 -1.38 -6.33 9.97
CA VAL A 99 -1.78 -6.29 8.57
C VAL A 99 -0.59 -5.90 7.71
N PHE A 100 0.11 -4.83 8.09
CA PHE A 100 1.27 -4.36 7.34
C PHE A 100 2.38 -5.40 7.31
N CYS A 101 2.61 -6.10 8.42
CA CYS A 101 3.67 -7.10 8.50
C CYS A 101 3.49 -8.20 7.47
N VAL A 102 2.25 -8.56 7.15
CA VAL A 102 1.97 -9.58 6.14
C VAL A 102 1.84 -8.98 4.75
N ALA A 103 1.17 -7.83 4.64
CA ALA A 103 0.80 -7.26 3.34
C ALA A 103 1.96 -6.57 2.63
N VAL A 104 2.89 -5.95 3.35
CA VAL A 104 3.98 -5.18 2.72
C VAL A 104 4.86 -6.05 1.81
N PRO A 105 5.32 -7.24 2.23
CA PRO A 105 6.08 -8.11 1.32
C PRO A 105 5.28 -8.52 0.09
N ILE A 106 3.99 -8.80 0.25
CA ILE A 106 3.12 -9.17 -0.86
C ILE A 106 3.01 -7.99 -1.83
N ASN A 107 2.80 -6.79 -1.29
CA ASN A 107 2.70 -5.58 -2.10
C ASN A 107 3.97 -5.31 -2.90
N PHE A 108 5.14 -5.50 -2.29
CA PHE A 108 6.40 -5.32 -2.98
C PHE A 108 6.49 -6.22 -4.20
N LEU A 109 6.16 -7.49 -4.04
CA LEU A 109 6.21 -8.45 -5.15
C LEU A 109 5.23 -8.08 -6.27
N LEU A 110 4.02 -7.67 -5.91
CA LEU A 110 3.00 -7.27 -6.89
C LEU A 110 3.42 -6.04 -7.67
N VAL A 111 3.89 -5.01 -6.99
CA VAL A 111 4.28 -3.76 -7.61
C VAL A 111 5.50 -3.97 -8.50
N ARG A 112 6.46 -4.71 -8.02
CA ARG A 112 7.67 -5.01 -8.80
C ARG A 112 7.32 -5.75 -10.09
N TYR A 113 6.39 -6.70 -10.01
CA TYR A 113 5.93 -7.43 -11.20
C TYR A 113 5.31 -6.48 -12.23
N VAL A 114 4.46 -5.57 -11.77
CA VAL A 114 3.81 -4.60 -12.67
C VAL A 114 4.84 -3.72 -13.37
N PHE A 115 5.80 -3.16 -12.64
CA PHE A 115 6.79 -2.27 -13.23
C PHE A 115 7.72 -3.01 -14.17
N LYS A 116 8.12 -4.21 -13.83
CA LYS A 116 8.97 -5.03 -14.71
C LYS A 116 8.26 -5.38 -16.01
N ASN A 117 7.03 -5.86 -15.92
CA ASN A 117 6.25 -6.22 -17.10
C ASN A 117 6.00 -5.04 -18.01
N THR A 118 5.67 -3.90 -17.44
CA THR A 118 5.39 -2.69 -18.21
C THR A 118 6.64 -2.22 -18.94
N LYS A 119 7.79 -2.34 -18.30
CA LYS A 119 9.07 -1.95 -18.88
C LYS A 119 9.43 -2.83 -20.08
N ASP A 120 9.19 -4.12 -19.95
CA ASP A 120 9.52 -5.09 -20.99
C ASP A 120 8.63 -4.99 -22.23
N LYS A 121 7.47 -4.39 -22.09
CA LYS A 121 6.49 -4.29 -23.19
C LYS A 121 6.64 -3.04 -24.04
N ARG A 122 7.64 -2.27 -23.83
CA ARG A 122 7.88 -1.07 -24.65
C ARG A 122 8.30 -1.40 -26.06
#